data_ca8a848c31224b74e89ec888db272080
#
_entry.id   ca8a848c31224b74e89ec888db272080
#
_cell.length_a   1.000
_cell.length_b   1.000
_cell.length_c   1.000
_cell.angle_alpha   90.00
_cell.angle_beta   90.00
_cell.angle_gamma   90.00
#
_symmetry.space_group_name_H-M   'P 1'
#
loop_
_entity.id
_entity.type
_entity.pdbx_description
1 polymer ?
#
loop_
_entity_poly.entity_id
_entity_poly.type
_entity_poly.pdbx_seq_one_letter_code
_entity_poly.pdbx_strand_id
1 'polypeptide(L)'
;KHIIIIEKKTNKETRIAINDNIKQGLGMYMESLYNIRKCDYIFNGQKKGKPLSRSQAFRIIKKAANELHMESGISCHSMRKTFGYYAWKCGTPPAILMDIYNHSSYEITRRYLGIKQDDKDSVFLNINL
;
A
#
# COMPACT_ATOMS: atom_id res chain seq x y z
N LYS A 1 6.29 16.71 3.18
CA LYS A 1 4.87 16.83 2.77
C LYS A 1 4.14 15.52 3.10
N HIS A 2 2.83 15.58 3.36
CA HIS A 2 2.02 14.43 3.73
C HIS A 2 0.76 14.37 2.88
N ILE A 3 0.29 13.15 2.62
CA ILE A 3 -1.08 12.88 2.18
C ILE A 3 -1.91 12.63 3.44
N ILE A 4 -3.04 13.32 3.58
CA ILE A 4 -3.98 13.14 4.69
C ILE A 4 -5.15 12.32 4.18
N ILE A 5 -5.43 11.20 4.84
CA ILE A 5 -6.57 10.34 4.53
C ILE A 5 -7.49 10.30 5.73
N ILE A 6 -8.78 10.58 5.49
CA ILE A 6 -9.82 10.43 6.51
C ILE A 6 -10.61 9.16 6.18
N GLU A 7 -10.57 8.19 7.08
CA GLU A 7 -11.30 6.94 6.93
C GLU A 7 -12.81 7.18 7.11
N LYS A 8 -13.60 6.89 6.08
CA LYS A 8 -15.06 7.09 6.12
C LYS A 8 -15.79 6.33 7.24
N LYS A 9 -15.26 5.18 7.66
CA LYS A 9 -15.91 4.30 8.65
C LYS A 9 -15.62 4.73 10.08
N THR A 10 -14.40 5.17 10.35
CA THR A 10 -13.89 5.45 11.70
C THR A 10 -13.69 6.93 11.95
N ASN A 11 -13.77 7.75 10.92
CA ASN A 11 -13.41 9.18 10.90
C ASN A 11 -11.97 9.45 11.37
N LYS A 12 -11.11 8.42 11.37
CA LYS A 12 -9.71 8.53 11.80
C LYS A 12 -8.88 9.18 10.71
N GLU A 13 -8.10 10.18 11.09
CA GLU A 13 -7.11 10.80 10.23
C GLU A 13 -5.81 9.96 10.21
N THR A 14 -5.33 9.66 9.02
CA THR A 14 -4.03 9.01 8.80
C THR A 14 -3.16 9.91 7.94
N ARG A 15 -1.93 10.16 8.37
CA ARG A 15 -0.94 10.97 7.66
C ARG A 15 0.12 10.07 7.04
N ILE A 16 0.25 10.13 5.73
CA ILE A 16 1.23 9.34 4.97
C ILE A 16 2.31 10.29 4.48
N ALA A 17 3.55 10.06 4.88
CA ALA A 17 4.70 10.82 4.38
C ALA A 17 4.93 10.53 2.89
N ILE A 18 5.16 11.59 2.12
CA ILE A 18 5.46 11.49 0.69
C ILE A 18 6.99 11.44 0.56
N ASN A 19 7.52 10.26 0.23
CA ASN A 19 8.93 10.09 -0.11
C ASN A 19 9.20 10.51 -1.58
N ASP A 20 10.47 10.52 -1.98
CA ASP A 20 10.84 10.99 -3.32
C ASP A 20 10.29 10.07 -4.42
N ASN A 21 10.20 8.76 -4.21
CA ASN A 21 9.63 7.84 -5.19
C ASN A 21 8.13 8.10 -5.40
N ILE A 22 7.37 8.34 -4.33
CA ILE A 22 5.95 8.71 -4.43
C ILE A 22 5.81 10.06 -5.14
N LYS A 23 6.67 11.02 -4.81
CA LYS A 23 6.66 12.35 -5.42
C LYS A 23 6.94 12.26 -6.92
N GLN A 24 7.96 11.50 -7.32
CA GLN A 24 8.30 11.27 -8.73
C GLN A 24 7.16 10.56 -9.47
N GLY A 25 6.63 9.46 -8.94
CA GLY A 25 5.55 8.71 -9.57
C GLY A 25 4.27 9.55 -9.73
N LEU A 26 3.90 10.34 -8.71
CA LEU A 26 2.78 11.27 -8.81
C LEU A 26 3.05 12.39 -9.83
N GLY A 27 4.28 12.91 -9.90
CA GLY A 27 4.68 13.91 -10.90
C GLY A 27 4.46 13.39 -12.31
N MET A 28 5.05 12.23 -12.63
CA MET A 28 4.88 11.58 -13.94
C MET A 28 3.42 11.31 -14.30
N TYR A 29 2.64 10.85 -13.32
CA TYR A 29 1.21 10.63 -13.52
C TYR A 29 0.47 11.93 -13.79
N MET A 30 0.74 12.99 -13.03
CA MET A 30 0.09 14.29 -13.22
C MET A 30 0.45 14.93 -14.56
N GLU A 31 1.68 14.79 -15.05
CA GLU A 31 2.11 15.25 -16.38
C GLU A 31 1.36 14.52 -17.50
N SER A 32 0.97 13.27 -17.29
CA SER A 32 0.17 12.51 -18.27
C SER A 32 -1.30 12.94 -18.33
N LEU A 33 -1.77 13.75 -17.39
CA LEU A 33 -3.17 14.19 -17.32
C LEU A 33 -3.35 15.55 -18.00
N TYR A 34 -4.30 15.62 -18.93
CA TYR A 34 -4.71 16.87 -19.58
C TYR A 34 -5.65 17.67 -18.65
N ASN A 35 -5.33 18.95 -18.41
CA ASN A 35 -6.19 19.92 -17.71
C ASN A 35 -6.59 19.51 -16.26
N ILE A 36 -5.63 19.33 -15.37
CA ILE A 36 -5.89 19.09 -13.96
C ILE A 36 -6.44 20.35 -13.29
N ARG A 37 -7.62 20.24 -12.67
CA ARG A 37 -8.18 21.28 -11.81
C ARG A 37 -7.83 21.00 -10.36
N LYS A 38 -7.69 22.05 -9.53
CA LYS A 38 -7.40 21.90 -8.07
C LYS A 38 -8.47 21.09 -7.31
N CYS A 39 -9.67 20.98 -7.84
CA CYS A 39 -10.80 20.24 -7.24
C CYS A 39 -10.96 18.82 -7.78
N ASP A 40 -10.11 18.38 -8.73
CA ASP A 40 -10.21 17.05 -9.29
C ASP A 40 -9.65 16.01 -8.33
N TYR A 41 -10.18 14.79 -8.42
CA TYR A 41 -9.60 13.65 -7.71
C TYR A 41 -8.23 13.31 -8.31
N ILE A 42 -7.25 12.94 -7.48
CA ILE A 42 -5.94 12.49 -7.96
C ILE A 42 -6.13 11.34 -8.96
N PHE A 43 -6.95 10.35 -8.59
CA PHE A 43 -7.28 9.25 -9.48
C PHE A 43 -8.73 9.37 -9.94
N ASN A 44 -8.91 9.78 -11.18
CA ASN A 44 -10.22 9.97 -11.79
C ASN A 44 -10.82 8.63 -12.24
N GLY A 45 -12.13 8.49 -12.02
CA GLY A 45 -12.92 7.37 -12.54
C GLY A 45 -13.34 7.62 -14.00
N GLN A 46 -13.97 6.59 -14.60
CA GLN A 46 -14.52 6.70 -15.96
C GLN A 46 -15.62 7.76 -16.09
N LYS A 47 -16.39 7.99 -15.02
CA LYS A 47 -17.42 9.04 -14.99
C LYS A 47 -16.79 10.36 -14.56
N LYS A 48 -17.01 11.41 -15.38
CA LYS A 48 -16.52 12.77 -15.08
C LYS A 48 -16.92 13.23 -13.68
N GLY A 49 -15.95 13.77 -12.94
CA GLY A 49 -16.16 14.26 -11.57
C GLY A 49 -16.37 13.17 -10.50
N LYS A 50 -16.05 11.91 -10.80
CA LYS A 50 -16.09 10.82 -9.83
C LYS A 50 -14.70 10.22 -9.62
N PRO A 51 -14.34 9.81 -8.40
CA PRO A 51 -13.07 9.15 -8.13
C PRO A 51 -13.03 7.75 -8.75
N LEU A 52 -11.82 7.24 -8.90
CA LEU A 52 -11.56 5.84 -9.27
C LEU A 52 -12.26 4.91 -8.26
N SER A 53 -13.11 4.01 -8.74
CA SER A 53 -13.78 3.02 -7.88
C SER A 53 -12.85 1.86 -7.52
N ARG A 54 -13.15 1.16 -6.42
CA ARG A 54 -12.41 -0.04 -6.01
C ARG A 54 -12.35 -1.10 -7.12
N SER A 55 -13.45 -1.31 -7.82
CA SER A 55 -13.53 -2.28 -8.92
C SER A 55 -12.69 -1.87 -10.11
N GLN A 56 -12.60 -0.57 -10.40
CA GLN A 56 -11.73 -0.06 -11.47
C GLN A 56 -10.26 -0.20 -11.08
N ALA A 57 -9.87 0.19 -9.85
CA ALA A 57 -8.51 0.02 -9.35
C ALA A 57 -8.08 -1.45 -9.38
N PHE A 58 -8.95 -2.37 -8.94
CA PHE A 58 -8.69 -3.80 -9.01
C PHE A 58 -8.45 -4.27 -10.46
N ARG A 59 -9.30 -3.85 -11.41
CA ARG A 59 -9.15 -4.23 -12.83
C ARG A 59 -7.84 -3.70 -13.43
N ILE A 60 -7.43 -2.48 -13.09
CA ILE A 60 -6.17 -1.89 -13.56
C ILE A 60 -4.99 -2.73 -13.07
N ILE A 61 -4.94 -3.02 -11.76
CA ILE A 61 -3.84 -3.80 -11.17
C ILE A 61 -3.83 -5.24 -11.74
N LYS A 62 -5.00 -5.86 -11.87
CA LYS A 62 -5.10 -7.20 -12.44
C LYS A 62 -4.66 -7.25 -13.90
N LYS A 63 -5.02 -6.23 -14.69
CA LYS A 63 -4.58 -6.11 -16.09
C LYS A 63 -3.05 -6.01 -16.16
N ALA A 64 -2.45 -5.11 -15.40
CA ALA A 64 -1.00 -4.96 -15.34
C ALA A 64 -0.28 -6.24 -14.91
N ALA A 65 -0.80 -6.95 -13.89
CA ALA A 65 -0.26 -8.23 -13.45
C ALA A 65 -0.32 -9.30 -14.55
N ASN A 66 -1.43 -9.38 -15.28
CA ASN A 66 -1.58 -10.32 -16.39
C ASN A 66 -0.61 -10.01 -17.55
N GLU A 67 -0.42 -8.73 -17.88
CA GLU A 67 0.54 -8.31 -18.93
C GLU A 67 1.99 -8.65 -18.56
N LEU A 68 2.29 -8.65 -17.27
CA LEU A 68 3.60 -9.05 -16.72
C LEU A 68 3.72 -10.57 -16.44
N HIS A 69 2.73 -11.37 -16.84
CA HIS A 69 2.69 -12.81 -16.58
C HIS A 69 2.89 -13.19 -15.09
N MET A 70 2.45 -12.31 -14.19
CA MET A 70 2.52 -12.59 -12.75
C MET A 70 1.51 -13.66 -12.34
N GLU A 71 1.83 -14.39 -11.27
CA GLU A 71 0.94 -15.41 -10.72
C GLU A 71 -0.46 -14.87 -10.40
N SER A 72 -1.45 -15.76 -10.41
CA SER A 72 -2.84 -15.44 -10.06
C SER A 72 -2.94 -14.91 -8.62
N GLY A 73 -3.89 -14.02 -8.36
CA GLY A 73 -4.18 -13.52 -7.01
C GLY A 73 -3.66 -12.12 -6.71
N ILE A 74 -2.99 -11.46 -7.67
CA ILE A 74 -2.54 -10.06 -7.50
C ILE A 74 -3.75 -9.11 -7.45
N SER A 75 -3.76 -8.23 -6.45
CA SER A 75 -4.85 -7.28 -6.18
C SER A 75 -4.32 -6.03 -5.48
N CYS A 76 -5.20 -5.03 -5.27
CA CYS A 76 -4.85 -3.87 -4.44
C CYS A 76 -4.39 -4.27 -3.03
N HIS A 77 -4.93 -5.37 -2.49
CA HIS A 77 -4.53 -5.90 -1.19
C HIS A 77 -3.12 -6.49 -1.20
N SER A 78 -2.70 -7.07 -2.31
CA SER A 78 -1.33 -7.57 -2.49
C SER A 78 -0.30 -6.44 -2.40
N MET A 79 -0.58 -5.28 -3.02
CA MET A 79 0.28 -4.10 -2.93
C MET A 79 0.49 -3.67 -1.46
N ARG A 80 -0.60 -3.65 -0.69
CA ARG A 80 -0.54 -3.32 0.74
C ARG A 80 0.26 -4.35 1.55
N LYS A 81 0.11 -5.65 1.25
CA LYS A 81 0.91 -6.72 1.88
C LYS A 81 2.39 -6.59 1.53
N THR A 82 2.70 -6.32 0.27
CA THR A 82 4.08 -6.12 -0.20
C THR A 82 4.76 -4.98 0.55
N PHE A 83 4.09 -3.84 0.72
CA PHE A 83 4.61 -2.74 1.52
C PHE A 83 4.96 -3.19 2.94
N GLY A 84 4.05 -3.87 3.63
CA GLY A 84 4.30 -4.34 4.99
C GLY A 84 5.44 -5.33 5.09
N TYR A 85 5.49 -6.28 4.16
CA TYR A 85 6.56 -7.27 4.12
C TYR A 85 7.94 -6.61 3.98
N TYR A 86 8.11 -5.70 3.03
CA TYR A 86 9.38 -5.01 2.85
C TYR A 86 9.71 -4.06 3.99
N ALA A 87 8.74 -3.33 4.52
CA ALA A 87 8.95 -2.48 5.69
C ALA A 87 9.44 -3.31 6.90
N TRP A 88 8.84 -4.48 7.14
CA TRP A 88 9.29 -5.41 8.17
C TRP A 88 10.70 -5.95 7.89
N LYS A 89 10.99 -6.37 6.65
CA LYS A 89 12.34 -6.84 6.26
C LYS A 89 13.40 -5.74 6.39
N CYS A 90 13.03 -4.48 6.26
CA CYS A 90 13.90 -3.32 6.53
C CYS A 90 14.00 -2.96 8.03
N GLY A 91 13.50 -3.81 8.92
CA GLY A 91 13.62 -3.65 10.36
C GLY A 91 12.52 -2.81 11.03
N THR A 92 11.45 -2.45 10.32
CA THR A 92 10.32 -1.74 10.96
C THR A 92 9.64 -2.64 11.99
N PRO A 93 9.53 -2.21 13.26
CA PRO A 93 8.84 -2.99 14.28
C PRO A 93 7.39 -3.33 13.89
N PRO A 94 6.94 -4.58 14.10
CA PRO A 94 5.57 -4.98 13.78
C PRO A 94 4.49 -4.13 14.46
N ALA A 95 4.77 -3.55 15.63
CA ALA A 95 3.87 -2.64 16.33
C ALA A 95 3.57 -1.38 15.49
N ILE A 96 4.57 -0.79 14.85
CA ILE A 96 4.39 0.37 13.96
C ILE A 96 3.55 -0.05 12.73
N LEU A 97 3.80 -1.23 12.18
CA LEU A 97 3.01 -1.73 11.05
C LEU A 97 1.57 -2.03 11.45
N MET A 98 1.34 -2.50 12.68
CA MET A 98 0.00 -2.69 13.23
C MET A 98 -0.77 -1.36 13.27
N ASP A 99 -0.13 -0.28 13.71
CA ASP A 99 -0.73 1.07 13.73
C ASP A 99 -1.00 1.59 12.31
N ILE A 100 -0.03 1.48 11.39
CA ILE A 100 -0.19 1.90 9.97
C ILE A 100 -1.36 1.19 9.32
N TYR A 101 -1.56 -0.09 9.64
CA TYR A 101 -2.64 -0.90 9.09
C TYR A 101 -3.95 -0.79 9.85
N ASN A 102 -3.94 -0.15 11.02
CA ASN A 102 -5.09 -0.08 11.93
C ASN A 102 -5.61 -1.49 12.28
N HIS A 103 -4.69 -2.42 12.53
CA HIS A 103 -5.04 -3.78 12.93
C HIS A 103 -5.32 -3.84 14.44
N SER A 104 -6.36 -4.57 14.82
CA SER A 104 -6.78 -4.72 16.23
C SER A 104 -5.92 -5.70 17.01
N SER A 105 -5.11 -6.54 16.36
CA SER A 105 -4.22 -7.49 17.04
C SER A 105 -2.93 -7.76 16.25
N TYR A 106 -1.91 -8.19 17.00
CA TYR A 106 -0.63 -8.58 16.44
C TYR A 106 -0.73 -9.82 15.52
N GLU A 107 -1.60 -10.77 15.83
CA GLU A 107 -1.81 -11.99 15.02
C GLU A 107 -2.27 -11.65 13.62
N ILE A 108 -3.11 -10.63 13.46
CA ILE A 108 -3.54 -10.14 12.14
C ILE A 108 -2.32 -9.62 11.38
N THR A 109 -1.49 -8.79 12.04
CA THR A 109 -0.29 -8.23 11.43
C THR A 109 0.70 -9.32 11.05
N ARG A 110 0.97 -10.29 11.93
CA ARG A 110 1.88 -11.42 11.67
C ARG A 110 1.47 -12.22 10.44
N ARG A 111 0.18 -12.57 10.33
CA ARG A 111 -0.35 -13.26 9.15
C ARG A 111 -0.27 -12.40 7.89
N TYR A 112 -0.45 -11.08 8.06
CA TYR A 112 -0.39 -10.13 6.98
C TYR A 112 1.02 -9.97 6.41
N LEU A 113 2.03 -10.00 7.26
CA LEU A 113 3.44 -9.94 6.91
C LEU A 113 3.98 -11.26 6.34
N GLY A 114 3.25 -12.36 6.52
CA GLY A 114 3.67 -13.67 6.06
C GLY A 114 4.88 -14.23 6.83
N ILE A 115 5.06 -13.85 8.10
CA ILE A 115 6.15 -14.33 8.95
C ILE A 115 6.05 -15.84 9.12
N LYS A 116 7.08 -16.54 8.65
CA LYS A 116 7.19 -18.00 8.65
C LYS A 116 8.19 -18.49 9.70
N GLN A 117 8.33 -19.82 9.81
CA GLN A 117 9.29 -20.43 10.72
C GLN A 117 10.73 -20.03 10.37
N ASP A 118 11.10 -20.01 9.09
CA ASP A 118 12.42 -19.61 8.61
C ASP A 118 12.85 -18.23 9.12
N ASP A 119 11.91 -17.30 9.23
CA ASP A 119 12.18 -15.97 9.79
C ASP A 119 12.54 -16.02 11.28
N LYS A 120 11.98 -16.96 12.04
CA LYS A 120 12.33 -17.20 13.42
C LYS A 120 13.67 -17.90 13.56
N ASP A 121 13.93 -18.90 12.71
CA ASP A 121 15.16 -19.66 12.70
C ASP A 121 16.35 -18.73 12.37
N SER A 122 16.16 -17.77 11.47
CA SER A 122 17.19 -16.78 11.17
C SER A 122 17.59 -15.93 12.38
N VAL A 123 16.66 -15.65 13.31
CA VAL A 123 16.97 -14.91 14.53
C VAL A 123 17.90 -15.73 15.42
N PHE A 124 17.61 -17.03 15.61
CA PHE A 124 18.46 -17.90 16.42
C PHE A 124 19.85 -18.12 15.81
N LEU A 125 19.91 -18.22 14.49
CA LEU A 125 21.18 -18.42 13.77
C LEU A 125 22.08 -17.17 13.75
N ASN A 126 21.50 -15.97 13.88
CA ASN A 126 22.25 -14.71 13.81
C ASN A 126 22.61 -14.12 15.18
N ILE A 127 22.10 -14.67 16.28
CA ILE A 127 22.44 -14.25 17.65
C ILE A 127 23.49 -15.19 18.21
N ASN A 128 24.73 -14.72 18.29
CA ASN A 128 25.82 -15.36 19.01
C ASN A 128 25.97 -14.66 20.37
N LEU A 129 25.56 -15.33 21.44
CA LEU A 129 25.74 -14.91 22.82
C LEU A 129 27.06 -15.46 23.37
#